data_a5b63d897c327aa69a55ef031cbfc506
#
_entry.id   a5b63d897c327aa69a55ef031cbfc506
#
_cell.length_a   1.000
_cell.length_b   1.000
_cell.length_c   1.000
_cell.angle_alpha   90.00
_cell.angle_beta   90.00
_cell.angle_gamma   90.00
#
_symmetry.space_group_name_H-M   'P 1'
#
loop_
_entity.id
_entity.type
_entity.pdbx_description
1 polymer ?
#
loop_
_entity_poly.entity_id
_entity_poly.type
_entity_poly.pdbx_seq_one_letter_code
_entity_poly.pdbx_strand_id
1 'polypeptide(L)'
;MTPIPAATATDEIDTTKGTVHMVIGGGGTSAPSNQLFFNPPQCRVITAVGEPDPKTGKRPPVYVREQAPWSAVRNAAHSYGFAAFSVDPGPDRGGITTIKVTYFDVVGPDGQLAPFETFTLRRPRRD
;
A
#
# COMPACT_ATOMS: atom_id res chain seq x y z
N MET A 1 -9.87 -14.87 6.78
CA MET A 1 -10.13 -14.14 5.52
C MET A 1 -8.99 -14.48 4.56
N THR A 2 -9.28 -15.04 3.41
CA THR A 2 -8.23 -15.37 2.42
C THR A 2 -7.76 -14.07 1.76
N PRO A 3 -6.45 -13.78 1.75
CA PRO A 3 -5.94 -12.60 1.07
C PRO A 3 -6.26 -12.63 -0.43
N ILE A 4 -6.68 -11.49 -0.96
CA ILE A 4 -6.89 -11.34 -2.40
C ILE A 4 -5.52 -11.05 -3.02
N PRO A 5 -5.14 -11.72 -4.12
CA PRO A 5 -3.90 -11.41 -4.84
C PRO A 5 -3.84 -9.93 -5.22
N ALA A 6 -2.64 -9.39 -5.25
CA ALA A 6 -2.43 -8.00 -5.66
C ALA A 6 -2.92 -7.77 -7.09
N ALA A 7 -3.62 -6.67 -7.30
CA ALA A 7 -3.95 -6.19 -8.63
C ALA A 7 -2.70 -5.61 -9.31
N THR A 8 -2.66 -5.61 -10.63
CA THR A 8 -1.61 -4.92 -11.38
C THR A 8 -1.87 -3.42 -11.44
N ALA A 9 -0.83 -2.64 -11.68
CA ALA A 9 -0.88 -1.17 -11.63
C ALA A 9 -1.86 -0.52 -12.61
N THR A 10 -2.34 -1.24 -13.62
CA THR A 10 -3.27 -0.74 -14.66
C THR A 10 -4.70 -1.23 -14.47
N ASP A 11 -4.97 -2.03 -13.43
CA ASP A 11 -6.26 -2.68 -13.28
C ASP A 11 -7.34 -1.76 -12.72
N GLU A 12 -8.56 -1.99 -13.18
CA GLU A 12 -9.76 -1.53 -12.49
C GLU A 12 -10.07 -2.48 -11.32
N ILE A 13 -10.07 -1.97 -10.12
CA ILE A 13 -10.25 -2.73 -8.89
C ILE A 13 -11.69 -2.59 -8.40
N ASP A 14 -12.42 -3.69 -8.37
CA ASP A 14 -13.76 -3.77 -7.78
C ASP A 14 -13.67 -3.83 -6.26
N THR A 15 -13.96 -2.71 -5.60
CA THR A 15 -13.90 -2.60 -4.13
C THR A 15 -15.06 -3.28 -3.40
N THR A 16 -16.02 -3.89 -4.10
CA THR A 16 -17.01 -4.75 -3.45
C THR A 16 -16.40 -6.07 -2.97
N LYS A 17 -15.27 -6.47 -3.54
CA LYS A 17 -14.55 -7.71 -3.24
C LYS A 17 -13.47 -7.56 -2.19
N GLY A 18 -13.07 -6.34 -1.87
CA GLY A 18 -12.00 -6.10 -0.91
C GLY A 18 -11.65 -4.63 -0.73
N THR A 19 -10.62 -4.38 0.07
CA THR A 19 -10.11 -3.05 0.38
C THR A 19 -8.68 -2.92 -0.14
N VAL A 20 -8.38 -1.79 -0.77
CA VAL A 20 -7.01 -1.43 -1.14
C VAL A 20 -6.38 -0.67 0.02
N HIS A 21 -5.23 -1.14 0.45
CA HIS A 21 -4.40 -0.46 1.43
C HIS A 21 -3.19 0.16 0.72
N MET A 22 -2.97 1.44 0.93
CA MET A 22 -1.79 2.14 0.44
C MET A 22 -0.98 2.66 1.61
N VAL A 23 0.32 2.38 1.60
CA VAL A 23 1.27 3.00 2.52
C VAL A 23 2.16 3.93 1.70
N ILE A 24 1.97 5.23 1.90
CA ILE A 24 2.62 6.28 1.13
C ILE A 24 3.56 7.02 2.08
N GLY A 25 4.83 6.62 2.07
CA GLY A 25 5.86 7.16 2.95
C GLY A 25 6.55 8.43 2.41
N GLY A 26 5.87 9.22 1.58
CA GLY A 26 6.51 10.20 0.72
C GLY A 26 7.06 11.48 1.36
N GLY A 27 6.69 11.81 2.60
CA GLY A 27 7.06 13.08 3.23
C GLY A 27 8.28 13.05 4.16
N GLY A 28 9.00 11.94 4.19
CA GLY A 28 10.10 11.74 5.14
C GLY A 28 11.47 12.20 4.66
N THR A 29 12.37 12.34 5.61
CA THR A 29 13.78 12.69 5.36
C THR A 29 14.69 11.48 5.15
N SER A 30 14.18 10.26 5.33
CA SER A 30 14.94 9.03 5.22
C SER A 30 14.25 8.02 4.31
N ALA A 31 15.01 7.43 3.42
CA ALA A 31 14.54 6.32 2.60
C ALA A 31 14.33 5.05 3.44
N PRO A 32 13.35 4.21 3.11
CA PRO A 32 13.16 2.94 3.79
C PRO A 32 14.35 2.02 3.58
N SER A 33 14.65 1.18 4.58
CA SER A 33 15.69 0.16 4.46
C SER A 33 15.27 -0.92 3.47
N ASN A 34 16.10 -1.18 2.46
CA ASN A 34 15.90 -2.26 1.49
C ASN A 34 15.79 -3.65 2.14
N GLN A 35 16.29 -3.82 3.35
CA GLN A 35 16.20 -5.08 4.10
C GLN A 35 14.75 -5.45 4.49
N LEU A 36 13.80 -4.52 4.38
CA LEU A 36 12.38 -4.76 4.64
C LEU A 36 11.59 -5.14 3.38
N PHE A 37 12.21 -5.02 2.20
CA PHE A 37 11.58 -5.37 0.93
C PHE A 37 12.06 -6.76 0.49
N PHE A 38 11.16 -7.71 0.52
CA PHE A 38 11.43 -9.09 0.09
C PHE A 38 10.89 -9.33 -1.32
N ASN A 39 11.60 -10.15 -2.09
CA ASN A 39 11.13 -10.66 -3.36
C ASN A 39 11.30 -12.20 -3.36
N PRO A 40 10.22 -12.99 -3.38
CA PRO A 40 8.79 -12.58 -3.41
C PRO A 40 8.35 -11.83 -2.14
N PRO A 41 7.20 -11.13 -2.22
CA PRO A 41 6.67 -10.32 -1.11
C PRO A 41 6.41 -11.15 0.15
N GLN A 42 6.88 -10.62 1.29
CA GLN A 42 6.66 -11.22 2.61
C GLN A 42 6.22 -10.14 3.59
N CYS A 43 5.48 -10.53 4.60
CA CYS A 43 5.16 -9.72 5.77
C CYS A 43 5.72 -10.35 7.05
N ARG A 44 5.75 -9.57 8.13
CA ARG A 44 6.02 -10.06 9.48
C ARG A 44 4.71 -10.10 10.26
N VAL A 45 4.43 -11.23 10.86
CA VAL A 45 3.28 -11.41 11.74
C VAL A 45 3.77 -11.68 13.15
N ILE A 46 3.20 -10.98 14.13
CA ILE A 46 3.49 -11.24 15.54
C ILE A 46 2.71 -12.50 15.95
N THR A 47 3.41 -13.54 16.38
CA THR A 47 2.82 -14.81 16.79
C THR A 47 2.86 -15.05 18.29
N ALA A 48 3.75 -14.35 18.99
CA ALA A 48 3.90 -14.47 20.43
C ALA A 48 4.53 -13.20 21.02
N VAL A 49 4.53 -13.14 22.34
CA VAL A 49 5.26 -12.15 23.12
C VAL A 49 6.38 -12.89 23.85
N GLY A 50 7.59 -12.43 23.67
CA GLY A 50 8.77 -13.03 24.28
C GLY A 50 8.87 -12.81 25.78
N GLU A 51 9.88 -13.41 26.41
CA GLU A 51 10.17 -13.23 27.82
C GLU A 51 10.55 -11.77 28.13
N PRO A 52 10.29 -11.28 29.35
CA PRO A 52 10.67 -9.94 29.75
C PRO A 52 12.20 -9.76 29.71
N ASP A 53 12.64 -8.68 29.08
CA ASP A 53 14.03 -8.25 29.18
C ASP A 53 14.37 -7.95 30.64
N PRO A 54 15.42 -8.57 31.21
CA PRO A 54 15.73 -8.44 32.63
C PRO A 54 16.14 -7.02 33.06
N LYS A 55 16.54 -6.15 32.11
CA LYS A 55 16.95 -4.78 32.38
C LYS A 55 15.80 -3.79 32.26
N THR A 56 14.91 -4.01 31.28
CA THR A 56 13.87 -3.04 30.93
C THR A 56 12.46 -3.50 31.29
N GLY A 57 12.25 -4.78 31.60
CA GLY A 57 10.94 -5.39 31.81
C GLY A 57 10.08 -5.49 30.54
N LYS A 58 10.56 -4.98 29.40
CA LYS A 58 9.83 -5.00 28.14
C LYS A 58 9.84 -6.39 27.54
N ARG A 59 8.69 -6.80 27.03
CA ARG A 59 8.53 -8.07 26.31
C ARG A 59 8.63 -7.83 24.81
N PRO A 60 9.68 -8.32 24.13
CA PRO A 60 9.81 -8.15 22.70
C PRO A 60 8.80 -9.02 21.94
N PRO A 61 8.24 -8.54 20.83
CA PRO A 61 7.38 -9.37 19.99
C PRO A 61 8.20 -10.44 19.26
N VAL A 62 7.63 -11.64 19.14
CA VAL A 62 8.17 -12.73 18.32
C VAL A 62 7.49 -12.69 16.96
N TYR A 63 8.27 -12.65 15.91
CA TYR A 63 7.78 -12.54 14.53
C TYR A 63 8.00 -13.83 13.75
N VAL A 64 7.01 -14.15 12.91
CA VAL A 64 7.14 -15.12 11.83
C VAL A 64 7.00 -14.37 10.50
N ARG A 65 7.72 -14.82 9.47
CA ARG A 65 7.58 -14.32 8.11
C ARG A 65 6.58 -15.18 7.36
N GLU A 66 5.66 -14.51 6.68
CA GLU A 66 4.66 -15.15 5.82
C GLU A 66 4.70 -14.55 4.42
N GLN A 67 4.27 -15.32 3.42
CA GLN A 67 4.09 -14.83 2.07
C GLN A 67 3.01 -13.75 2.04
N ALA A 68 3.24 -12.69 1.28
CA ALA A 68 2.34 -11.55 1.17
C ALA A 68 1.85 -11.34 -0.28
N PRO A 69 1.07 -12.29 -0.85
CA PRO A 69 0.63 -12.22 -2.24
C PRO A 69 -0.29 -11.01 -2.53
N TRP A 70 -0.84 -10.39 -1.49
CA TRP A 70 -1.64 -9.16 -1.59
C TRP A 70 -0.81 -7.88 -1.75
N SER A 71 0.51 -7.94 -1.56
CA SER A 71 1.40 -6.79 -1.69
C SER A 71 1.80 -6.60 -3.16
N ALA A 72 1.23 -5.59 -3.82
CA ALA A 72 1.44 -5.32 -5.23
C ALA A 72 2.77 -4.61 -5.47
N VAL A 73 2.83 -3.34 -5.13
CA VAL A 73 3.97 -2.47 -5.45
C VAL A 73 4.74 -2.11 -4.20
N ARG A 74 6.06 -2.35 -4.25
CA ARG A 74 6.99 -1.99 -3.18
C ARG A 74 8.32 -1.70 -3.83
N ASN A 75 8.69 -0.43 -3.85
CA ASN A 75 9.93 -0.04 -4.49
C ASN A 75 10.65 1.04 -3.67
N ALA A 76 11.82 0.70 -3.15
CA ALA A 76 12.63 1.63 -2.38
C ALA A 76 13.24 2.75 -3.25
N ALA A 77 13.35 2.54 -4.56
CA ALA A 77 13.85 3.57 -5.48
C ALA A 77 12.85 4.73 -5.68
N HIS A 78 11.56 4.48 -5.39
CA HIS A 78 10.48 5.47 -5.48
C HIS A 78 9.97 5.85 -4.09
N SER A 79 10.89 6.24 -3.20
CA SER A 79 10.62 6.48 -1.79
C SER A 79 9.98 7.84 -1.51
N TYR A 80 10.10 8.78 -2.44
CA TYR A 80 9.63 10.15 -2.27
C TYR A 80 8.56 10.47 -3.29
N GLY A 81 7.37 10.80 -2.81
CA GLY A 81 6.26 11.10 -3.70
C GLY A 81 4.94 11.27 -2.95
N PHE A 82 3.86 11.33 -3.69
CA PHE A 82 2.51 11.43 -3.15
C PHE A 82 1.50 10.76 -4.06
N ALA A 83 0.35 10.39 -3.50
CA ALA A 83 -0.79 9.92 -4.30
C ALA A 83 -1.81 11.04 -4.52
N ALA A 84 -2.24 11.19 -5.74
CA ALA A 84 -3.37 12.02 -6.13
C ALA A 84 -4.61 11.16 -6.36
N PHE A 85 -5.76 11.64 -5.88
CA PHE A 85 -7.03 10.95 -6.00
C PHE A 85 -8.00 11.83 -6.79
N SER A 86 -8.50 11.32 -7.91
CA SER A 86 -9.57 11.95 -8.69
C SER A 86 -10.85 11.15 -8.52
N VAL A 87 -11.87 11.77 -7.93
CA VAL A 87 -13.13 11.10 -7.59
C VAL A 87 -14.22 11.52 -8.55
N ASP A 88 -14.82 10.53 -9.21
CA ASP A 88 -16.08 10.69 -9.95
C ASP A 88 -17.17 9.92 -9.20
N PRO A 89 -18.14 10.62 -8.60
CA PRO A 89 -19.20 9.96 -7.85
C PRO A 89 -20.17 9.18 -8.75
N GLY A 90 -20.16 9.43 -10.06
CA GLY A 90 -21.14 8.88 -10.99
C GLY A 90 -22.54 9.49 -10.82
N PRO A 91 -23.53 9.08 -11.64
CA PRO A 91 -24.92 9.51 -11.53
C PRO A 91 -25.56 9.04 -10.21
N ASP A 92 -26.61 9.74 -9.77
CA ASP A 92 -27.17 9.61 -8.42
C ASP A 92 -27.69 8.22 -8.07
N ARG A 93 -28.39 7.55 -8.93
CA ARG A 93 -28.92 6.20 -8.66
C ARG A 93 -28.41 5.17 -9.65
N GLY A 94 -27.92 4.04 -9.11
CA GLY A 94 -27.45 2.94 -9.93
C GLY A 94 -26.14 3.22 -10.69
N GLY A 95 -25.49 4.33 -10.36
CA GLY A 95 -24.19 4.68 -10.93
C GLY A 95 -23.03 3.92 -10.33
N ILE A 96 -21.87 4.13 -10.93
CA ILE A 96 -20.61 3.60 -10.44
C ILE A 96 -19.76 4.78 -9.97
N THR A 97 -19.38 4.77 -8.70
CA THR A 97 -18.36 5.69 -8.21
C THR A 97 -16.99 5.16 -8.60
N THR A 98 -16.18 6.01 -9.19
CA THR A 98 -14.78 5.70 -9.53
C THR A 98 -13.82 6.62 -8.81
N ILE A 99 -12.68 6.08 -8.41
CA ILE A 99 -11.56 6.83 -7.84
C ILE A 99 -10.32 6.46 -8.63
N LYS A 100 -9.84 7.36 -9.46
CA LYS A 100 -8.54 7.20 -10.10
C LYS A 100 -7.46 7.62 -9.14
N VAL A 101 -6.53 6.71 -8.86
CA VAL A 101 -5.39 6.92 -8.00
C VAL A 101 -4.13 6.98 -8.86
N THR A 102 -3.33 8.01 -8.71
CA THR A 102 -2.02 8.11 -9.36
C THR A 102 -0.98 8.43 -8.30
N TYR A 103 0.03 7.58 -8.17
CA TYR A 103 1.21 7.89 -7.39
C TYR A 103 2.22 8.61 -8.27
N PHE A 104 2.63 9.79 -7.81
CA PHE A 104 3.67 10.59 -8.42
C PHE A 104 4.96 10.44 -7.62
N ASP A 105 6.02 10.06 -8.30
CA ASP A 105 7.36 10.06 -7.76
C ASP A 105 8.01 11.44 -7.92
N VAL A 106 8.75 11.86 -6.92
CA VAL A 106 9.54 13.09 -6.99
C VAL A 106 10.95 12.73 -7.45
N VAL A 107 11.28 13.15 -8.66
CA VAL A 107 12.54 12.78 -9.32
C VAL A 107 13.45 13.99 -9.55
N GLY A 108 14.74 13.73 -9.47
CA GLY A 108 15.77 14.72 -9.75
C GLY A 108 15.89 15.84 -8.69
N PRO A 109 16.92 16.68 -8.85
CA PRO A 109 17.25 17.73 -7.89
C PRO A 109 16.23 18.87 -7.86
N ASP A 110 15.47 19.05 -8.94
CA ASP A 110 14.48 20.13 -9.08
C ASP A 110 13.07 19.72 -8.64
N GLY A 111 12.90 18.51 -8.09
CA GLY A 111 11.62 18.02 -7.59
C GLY A 111 10.58 17.78 -8.69
N GLN A 112 10.99 17.33 -9.86
CA GLN A 112 10.09 17.00 -10.95
C GLN A 112 9.18 15.85 -10.56
N LEU A 113 7.95 15.87 -11.05
CA LEU A 113 6.96 14.83 -10.81
C LEU A 113 6.88 13.88 -11.99
N ALA A 114 7.01 12.59 -11.72
CA ALA A 114 6.82 11.54 -12.69
C ALA A 114 5.72 10.57 -12.22
N PRO A 115 4.70 10.25 -13.05
CA PRO A 115 3.72 9.23 -12.68
C PRO A 115 4.41 7.87 -12.64
N PHE A 116 4.30 7.19 -11.49
CA PHE A 116 4.90 5.87 -11.27
C PHE A 116 3.87 4.75 -11.37
N GLU A 117 2.70 4.96 -10.79
CA GLU A 117 1.63 3.97 -10.74
C GLU A 117 0.27 4.63 -10.86
N THR A 118 -0.63 4.02 -11.64
CA THR A 118 -2.02 4.47 -11.75
C THR A 118 -2.95 3.26 -11.75
N PHE A 119 -4.01 3.34 -10.96
CA PHE A 119 -5.11 2.37 -10.97
C PHE A 119 -6.44 3.05 -10.67
N THR A 120 -7.55 2.35 -10.94
CA THR A 120 -8.90 2.87 -10.72
C THR A 120 -9.67 1.96 -9.76
N LEU A 121 -10.20 2.54 -8.69
CA LEU A 121 -11.13 1.86 -7.79
C LEU A 121 -12.55 2.07 -8.31
N ARG A 122 -13.36 1.02 -8.30
CA ARG A 122 -14.76 1.06 -8.74
C ARG A 122 -15.67 0.46 -7.68
N ARG A 123 -16.81 1.11 -7.49
CA ARG A 123 -17.86 0.60 -6.62
C ARG A 123 -19.24 1.04 -7.11
N PRO A 124 -20.24 0.14 -7.20
CA PRO A 124 -21.62 0.52 -7.38
C PRO A 124 -22.06 1.44 -6.23
N ARG A 125 -22.67 2.56 -6.58
CA ARG A 125 -23.23 3.50 -5.60
C ARG A 125 -24.43 2.82 -4.93
N ARG A 126 -24.38 2.76 -3.61
CA ARG A 126 -25.54 2.36 -2.81
C ARG A 126 -26.27 3.63 -2.41
N ASP A 127 -27.58 3.62 -2.60
CA ASP A 127 -28.47 4.70 -2.18
C ASP A 127 -28.52 4.81 -0.66
#